data_f8bc23d0a6b1d1ca0dd2aafbd452b920
#
_entry.id   f8bc23d0a6b1d1ca0dd2aafbd452b920
#
_cell.length_a   1.000
_cell.length_b   1.000
_cell.length_c   1.000
_cell.angle_alpha   90.00
_cell.angle_beta   90.00
_cell.angle_gamma   90.00
#
_symmetry.space_group_name_H-M   'P 1'
#
loop_
_entity.id
_entity.type
_entity.pdbx_description
1 polymer ?
#
loop_
_entity_poly.entity_id
_entity_poly.type
_entity_poly.pdbx_seq_one_letter_code
_entity_poly.pdbx_strand_id
1 'polypeptide(L)'
;VKYLIDTCVLSECIKRTPNFLVAEWFNDQEPTRLYLSSITIAEIKKGLYKIQTTQPDRFNKLENWLFAVEEKFNRRILPITENILDKWAEISADAELNGEKLAVMDSLIAATAYEHKLTLVTRNVDDFKRTPIEIINPYIILS
;
A
#
# COMPACT_ATOMS: atom_id res chain seq x y z
N VAL A 1 -1.43 -17.41 1.98
CA VAL A 1 -1.37 -16.16 1.19
C VAL A 1 -0.89 -15.02 2.07
N LYS A 2 0.03 -14.21 1.54
CA LYS A 2 0.54 -13.01 2.20
C LYS A 2 0.12 -11.78 1.40
N TYR A 3 -0.04 -10.67 2.08
CA TYR A 3 -0.64 -9.47 1.50
C TYR A 3 0.27 -8.25 1.62
N LEU A 4 0.26 -7.44 0.58
CA LEU A 4 0.85 -6.10 0.60
C LEU A 4 -0.29 -5.09 0.70
N ILE A 5 -0.29 -4.27 1.74
CA ILE A 5 -1.37 -3.32 2.00
C ILE A 5 -1.05 -2.00 1.32
N ASP A 6 -1.91 -1.57 0.40
CA ASP A 6 -1.75 -0.28 -0.28
C ASP A 6 -2.07 0.87 0.67
N THR A 7 -1.51 2.04 0.38
CA THR A 7 -1.62 3.24 1.22
C THR A 7 -3.08 3.60 1.53
N CYS A 8 -3.96 3.55 0.54
CA CYS A 8 -5.38 3.89 0.72
C CYS A 8 -6.08 2.98 1.72
N VAL A 9 -5.72 1.69 1.75
CA VAL A 9 -6.32 0.72 2.67
C VAL A 9 -5.77 0.90 4.08
N LEU A 10 -4.45 1.13 4.19
CA LEU A 10 -3.84 1.40 5.49
C LEU A 10 -4.40 2.69 6.10
N SER A 11 -4.56 3.73 5.30
CA SER A 11 -5.11 5.02 5.74
C SER A 11 -6.58 4.93 6.15
N GLU A 12 -7.31 3.95 5.64
CA GLU A 12 -8.69 3.72 6.09
C GLU A 12 -8.75 3.41 7.58
N CYS A 13 -7.74 2.73 8.09
CA CYS A 13 -7.68 2.29 9.50
C CYS A 13 -7.57 3.44 10.49
N ILE A 14 -7.08 4.63 10.08
CA ILE A 14 -6.95 5.80 10.97
C ILE A 14 -8.21 6.67 10.98
N LYS A 15 -9.14 6.44 10.08
CA LYS A 15 -10.38 7.22 10.05
C LYS A 15 -11.19 7.01 11.33
N ARG A 16 -11.93 8.04 11.71
CA ARG A 16 -12.79 8.00 12.90
C ARG A 16 -13.82 6.87 12.81
N THR A 17 -14.37 6.68 11.59
CA THR A 17 -15.32 5.60 11.32
C THR A 17 -14.80 4.85 10.08
N PRO A 18 -13.92 3.86 10.28
CA PRO A 18 -13.41 3.06 9.16
C PRO A 18 -14.51 2.32 8.43
N ASN A 19 -14.30 2.05 7.15
CA ASN A 19 -15.21 1.22 6.38
C ASN A 19 -15.34 -0.16 7.05
N PHE A 20 -16.57 -0.60 7.27
CA PHE A 20 -16.87 -1.84 7.99
C PHE A 20 -16.23 -3.06 7.32
N LEU A 21 -16.33 -3.17 6.00
CA LEU A 21 -15.77 -4.32 5.26
C LEU A 21 -14.26 -4.38 5.35
N VAL A 22 -13.59 -3.21 5.31
CA VAL A 22 -12.14 -3.13 5.45
C VAL A 22 -11.71 -3.56 6.84
N ALA A 23 -12.38 -3.05 7.87
CA ALA A 23 -12.09 -3.41 9.26
C ALA A 23 -12.27 -4.92 9.48
N GLU A 24 -13.36 -5.48 8.97
CA GLU A 24 -13.64 -6.92 9.05
C GLU A 24 -12.57 -7.73 8.34
N TRP A 25 -12.15 -7.28 7.13
CA TRP A 25 -11.08 -7.96 6.41
C TRP A 25 -9.78 -8.02 7.22
N PHE A 26 -9.38 -6.90 7.83
CA PHE A 26 -8.17 -6.85 8.67
C PHE A 26 -8.30 -7.78 9.88
N ASN A 27 -9.46 -7.80 10.53
CA ASN A 27 -9.68 -8.65 11.71
C ASN A 27 -9.58 -10.14 11.37
N ASP A 28 -9.89 -10.51 10.14
CA ASP A 28 -9.84 -11.90 9.70
C ASP A 28 -8.42 -12.37 9.33
N GLN A 29 -7.45 -11.46 9.25
CA GLN A 29 -6.09 -11.79 8.84
C GLN A 29 -5.15 -12.00 10.02
N GLU A 30 -4.21 -12.92 9.85
CA GLU A 30 -3.09 -13.01 10.78
C GLU A 30 -2.13 -11.86 10.53
N PRO A 31 -1.78 -11.06 11.56
CA PRO A 31 -0.89 -9.90 11.37
C PRO A 31 0.43 -10.23 10.67
N THR A 32 0.98 -11.42 10.91
CA THR A 32 2.25 -11.85 10.31
C THR A 32 2.20 -12.04 8.80
N ARG A 33 1.00 -12.06 8.22
CA ARG A 33 0.82 -12.19 6.77
C ARG A 33 0.65 -10.84 6.07
N LEU A 34 0.66 -9.74 6.84
CA LEU A 34 0.47 -8.40 6.31
C LEU A 34 1.81 -7.67 6.20
N TYR A 35 2.07 -7.10 5.03
CA TYR A 35 3.31 -6.40 4.70
C TYR A 35 2.99 -5.01 4.19
N LEU A 36 3.94 -4.11 4.36
CA LEU A 36 3.89 -2.75 3.81
C LEU A 36 5.12 -2.52 2.93
N SER A 37 4.99 -1.60 1.99
CA SER A 37 6.14 -1.07 1.25
C SER A 37 6.67 0.18 1.96
N SER A 38 7.97 0.40 1.88
CA SER A 38 8.56 1.67 2.31
C SER A 38 7.99 2.85 1.53
N ILE A 39 7.51 2.63 0.30
CA ILE A 39 6.78 3.63 -0.50
C ILE A 39 5.52 4.10 0.24
N THR A 40 4.76 3.17 0.82
CA THR A 40 3.55 3.51 1.59
C THR A 40 3.87 4.39 2.78
N ILE A 41 4.93 4.07 3.51
CA ILE A 41 5.39 4.89 4.63
C ILE A 41 5.79 6.30 4.14
N ALA A 42 6.52 6.36 3.03
CA ALA A 42 6.95 7.64 2.45
C ALA A 42 5.75 8.49 2.00
N GLU A 43 4.74 7.89 1.40
CA GLU A 43 3.52 8.60 0.98
C GLU A 43 2.79 9.20 2.17
N ILE A 44 2.68 8.44 3.25
CA ILE A 44 2.04 8.91 4.49
C ILE A 44 2.86 10.07 5.07
N LYS A 45 4.19 9.95 5.13
CA LYS A 45 5.07 11.03 5.62
C LYS A 45 4.93 12.29 4.77
N LYS A 46 4.84 12.15 3.45
CA LYS A 46 4.60 13.29 2.56
C LYS A 46 3.29 14.01 2.95
N GLY A 47 2.23 13.26 3.19
CA GLY A 47 0.96 13.83 3.66
C GLY A 47 1.08 14.54 4.99
N LEU A 48 1.85 13.97 5.93
CA LEU A 48 2.12 14.59 7.23
C LEU A 48 2.85 15.93 7.09
N TYR A 49 3.92 15.97 6.31
CA TYR A 49 4.67 17.21 6.12
C TYR A 49 3.82 18.32 5.50
N LYS A 50 2.85 17.97 4.67
CA LYS A 50 1.95 18.95 4.05
C LYS A 50 1.02 19.64 5.05
N ILE A 51 0.70 19.01 6.17
CA ILE A 51 -0.21 19.57 7.19
C ILE A 51 0.51 20.02 8.46
N GLN A 52 1.82 19.85 8.53
CA GLN A 52 2.59 20.08 9.77
C GLN A 52 2.40 21.47 10.36
N THR A 53 2.43 22.52 9.52
CA THR A 53 2.28 23.92 9.97
C THR A 53 0.83 24.37 10.08
N THR A 54 -0.06 23.89 9.21
CA THR A 54 -1.45 24.34 9.14
C THR A 54 -2.38 23.58 10.08
N GLN A 55 -2.04 22.33 10.42
CA GLN A 55 -2.85 21.47 11.27
C GLN A 55 -1.96 20.70 12.26
N PRO A 56 -1.29 21.40 13.20
CA PRO A 56 -0.29 20.76 14.07
C PRO A 56 -0.86 19.66 14.96
N ASP A 57 -2.09 19.79 15.44
CA ASP A 57 -2.71 18.78 16.30
C ASP A 57 -2.99 17.50 15.51
N ARG A 58 -3.48 17.65 14.28
CA ARG A 58 -3.72 16.51 13.39
C ARG A 58 -2.41 15.86 12.99
N PHE A 59 -1.38 16.66 12.71
CA PHE A 59 -0.04 16.17 12.43
C PHE A 59 0.48 15.29 13.57
N ASN A 60 0.40 15.76 14.79
CA ASN A 60 0.89 15.01 15.97
C ASN A 60 0.15 13.69 16.14
N LYS A 61 -1.16 13.69 15.96
CA LYS A 61 -1.98 12.48 16.06
C LYS A 61 -1.60 11.45 14.99
N LEU A 62 -1.45 11.90 13.75
CA LEU A 62 -1.10 11.02 12.64
C LEU A 62 0.34 10.53 12.72
N GLU A 63 1.26 11.37 13.21
CA GLU A 63 2.65 10.97 13.44
C GLU A 63 2.74 9.85 14.48
N ASN A 64 2.00 9.98 15.58
CA ASN A 64 1.94 8.94 16.61
C ASN A 64 1.36 7.64 16.06
N TRP A 65 0.31 7.75 15.24
CA TRP A 65 -0.28 6.59 14.57
C TRP A 65 0.72 5.90 13.65
N LEU A 66 1.45 6.69 12.84
CA LEU A 66 2.44 6.14 11.93
C LEU A 66 3.57 5.43 12.69
N PHE A 67 4.02 6.01 13.78
CA PHE A 67 5.02 5.38 14.63
C PHE A 67 4.53 4.01 15.14
N ALA A 68 3.28 3.94 15.58
CA ALA A 68 2.68 2.66 16.02
C ALA A 68 2.59 1.66 14.88
N VAL A 69 2.29 2.11 13.67
CA VAL A 69 2.26 1.25 12.46
C VAL A 69 3.65 0.70 12.17
N GLU A 70 4.69 1.55 12.21
CA GLU A 70 6.07 1.12 11.97
C GLU A 70 6.52 0.08 13.00
N GLU A 71 6.13 0.23 14.25
CA GLU A 71 6.40 -0.73 15.31
C GLU A 71 5.68 -2.06 15.05
N LYS A 72 4.39 -1.99 14.72
CA LYS A 72 3.58 -3.18 14.47
C LYS A 72 4.06 -3.99 13.26
N PHE A 73 4.49 -3.30 12.20
CA PHE A 73 4.98 -3.92 10.98
C PHE A 73 6.50 -4.08 10.94
N ASN A 74 7.17 -3.96 12.09
CA ASN A 74 8.62 -4.13 12.16
C ASN A 74 9.05 -5.42 11.44
N ARG A 75 10.05 -5.32 10.55
CA ARG A 75 10.56 -6.39 9.68
C ARG A 75 9.60 -6.80 8.54
N ARG A 76 8.42 -6.21 8.47
CA ARG A 76 7.46 -6.45 7.39
C ARG A 76 7.19 -5.17 6.59
N ILE A 77 8.06 -4.19 6.70
CA ILE A 77 8.10 -3.02 5.83
C ILE A 77 9.22 -3.27 4.82
N LEU A 78 8.84 -3.48 3.57
CA LEU A 78 9.74 -3.93 2.51
C LEU A 78 10.40 -2.74 1.82
N PRO A 79 11.74 -2.69 1.81
CA PRO A 79 12.46 -1.64 1.09
C PRO A 79 12.40 -1.86 -0.42
N ILE A 80 12.67 -0.80 -1.17
CA ILE A 80 12.79 -0.88 -2.63
C ILE A 80 14.21 -1.36 -2.95
N THR A 81 14.31 -2.62 -3.36
CA THR A 81 15.58 -3.27 -3.70
C THR A 81 15.88 -3.14 -5.19
N GLU A 82 17.11 -3.51 -5.57
CA GLU A 82 17.51 -3.56 -6.97
C GLU A 82 16.65 -4.53 -7.76
N ASN A 83 16.29 -5.69 -7.19
CA ASN A 83 15.41 -6.66 -7.84
C ASN A 83 14.02 -6.09 -8.10
N ILE A 84 13.49 -5.32 -7.16
CA ILE A 84 12.21 -4.63 -7.33
C ILE A 84 12.31 -3.59 -8.45
N LEU A 85 13.40 -2.84 -8.52
CA LEU A 85 13.62 -1.86 -9.57
C LEU A 85 13.72 -2.50 -10.95
N ASP A 86 14.37 -3.65 -11.05
CA ASP A 86 14.43 -4.42 -12.31
C ASP A 86 13.03 -4.84 -12.76
N LYS A 87 12.22 -5.35 -11.83
CA LYS A 87 10.84 -5.75 -12.12
C LYS A 87 9.96 -4.53 -12.45
N TRP A 88 10.19 -3.42 -11.77
CA TRP A 88 9.52 -2.16 -12.07
C TRP A 88 9.76 -1.72 -13.50
N ALA A 89 11.02 -1.79 -13.96
CA ALA A 89 11.38 -1.43 -15.33
C ALA A 89 10.65 -2.30 -16.36
N GLU A 90 10.59 -3.61 -16.09
CA GLU A 90 9.88 -4.56 -16.95
C GLU A 90 8.38 -4.31 -17.01
N ILE A 91 7.75 -4.15 -15.84
CA ILE A 91 6.30 -3.87 -15.73
C ILE A 91 5.95 -2.56 -16.43
N SER A 92 6.74 -1.51 -16.20
CA SER A 92 6.48 -0.19 -16.77
C SER A 92 6.65 -0.18 -18.28
N ALA A 93 7.69 -0.84 -18.80
CA ALA A 93 7.93 -0.95 -20.24
C ALA A 93 6.80 -1.73 -20.92
N ASP A 94 6.38 -2.85 -20.32
CA ASP A 94 5.28 -3.65 -20.86
C ASP A 94 3.98 -2.86 -20.94
N ALA A 95 3.65 -2.12 -19.89
CA ALA A 95 2.46 -1.27 -19.88
C ALA A 95 2.51 -0.21 -20.98
N GLU A 96 3.64 0.49 -21.12
CA GLU A 96 3.81 1.53 -22.13
C GLU A 96 3.74 0.95 -23.57
N LEU A 97 4.29 -0.23 -23.79
CA LEU A 97 4.20 -0.91 -25.08
C LEU A 97 2.75 -1.28 -25.44
N ASN A 98 1.90 -1.42 -24.45
CA ASN A 98 0.47 -1.70 -24.64
C ASN A 98 -0.39 -0.43 -24.54
N GLY A 99 0.22 0.75 -24.63
CA GLY A 99 -0.48 2.02 -24.67
C GLY A 99 -0.95 2.55 -23.32
N GLU A 100 -0.44 1.98 -22.22
CA GLU A 100 -0.81 2.37 -20.87
C GLU A 100 0.41 2.95 -20.14
N LYS A 101 0.21 4.02 -19.39
CA LYS A 101 1.27 4.58 -18.55
C LYS A 101 0.85 4.44 -17.08
N LEU A 102 1.59 3.63 -16.35
CA LEU A 102 1.36 3.44 -14.92
C LEU A 102 1.99 4.60 -14.13
N ALA A 103 1.33 5.05 -13.08
CA ALA A 103 1.93 5.99 -12.13
C ALA A 103 3.17 5.33 -11.51
N VAL A 104 4.23 6.12 -11.29
CA VAL A 104 5.51 5.60 -10.79
C VAL A 104 5.35 4.88 -9.47
N MET A 105 4.66 5.50 -8.50
CA MET A 105 4.48 4.89 -7.17
C MET A 105 3.67 3.61 -7.25
N ASP A 106 2.60 3.60 -8.04
CA ASP A 106 1.77 2.40 -8.23
C ASP A 106 2.56 1.26 -8.86
N SER A 107 3.36 1.57 -9.88
CA SER A 107 4.18 0.55 -10.54
C SER A 107 5.28 0.00 -9.63
N LEU A 108 5.82 0.81 -8.72
CA LEU A 108 6.77 0.35 -7.70
C LEU A 108 6.10 -0.56 -6.67
N ILE A 109 4.87 -0.23 -6.26
CA ILE A 109 4.08 -1.09 -5.37
C ILE A 109 3.80 -2.43 -6.05
N ALA A 110 3.40 -2.41 -7.32
CA ALA A 110 3.16 -3.64 -8.10
C ALA A 110 4.41 -4.50 -8.21
N ALA A 111 5.56 -3.88 -8.48
CA ALA A 111 6.84 -4.59 -8.56
C ALA A 111 7.22 -5.23 -7.22
N THR A 112 6.94 -4.54 -6.11
CA THR A 112 7.18 -5.06 -4.77
C THR A 112 6.31 -6.30 -4.50
N ALA A 113 5.02 -6.22 -4.82
CA ALA A 113 4.10 -7.33 -4.67
C ALA A 113 4.54 -8.54 -5.52
N TYR A 114 4.95 -8.28 -6.76
CA TYR A 114 5.43 -9.33 -7.65
C TYR A 114 6.68 -10.03 -7.10
N GLU A 115 7.68 -9.25 -6.72
CA GLU A 115 8.96 -9.78 -6.24
C GLU A 115 8.79 -10.65 -4.99
N HIS A 116 7.94 -10.23 -4.07
CA HIS A 116 7.71 -10.95 -2.82
C HIS A 116 6.53 -11.92 -2.88
N LYS A 117 5.92 -12.09 -4.05
CA LYS A 117 4.77 -13.00 -4.25
C LYS A 117 3.62 -12.68 -3.30
N LEU A 118 3.31 -11.40 -3.18
CA LEU A 118 2.24 -10.90 -2.32
C LEU A 118 1.01 -10.55 -3.16
N THR A 119 -0.16 -10.73 -2.57
CA THR A 119 -1.40 -10.22 -3.13
C THR A 119 -1.56 -8.76 -2.68
N LEU A 120 -1.77 -7.85 -3.62
CA LEU A 120 -1.97 -6.43 -3.30
C LEU A 120 -3.40 -6.21 -2.81
N VAL A 121 -3.52 -5.54 -1.67
CA VAL A 121 -4.81 -5.16 -1.08
C VAL A 121 -5.00 -3.68 -1.34
N THR A 122 -5.93 -3.33 -2.23
CA THR A 122 -6.15 -1.95 -2.67
C THR A 122 -7.60 -1.70 -3.04
N ARG A 123 -8.02 -0.44 -2.92
CA ARG A 123 -9.31 0.02 -3.46
C ARG A 123 -9.20 0.34 -4.95
N ASN A 124 -8.01 0.73 -5.41
CA ASN A 124 -7.78 1.27 -6.75
C ASN A 124 -7.43 0.16 -7.74
N VAL A 125 -8.32 -0.82 -7.87
CA VAL A 125 -8.09 -2.02 -8.70
C VAL A 125 -7.73 -1.65 -10.14
N ASP A 126 -8.38 -0.63 -10.70
CA ASP A 126 -8.16 -0.22 -12.09
C ASP A 126 -6.74 0.27 -12.34
N ASP A 127 -6.11 0.88 -11.35
CA ASP A 127 -4.74 1.39 -11.47
C ASP A 127 -3.71 0.27 -11.61
N PHE A 128 -4.09 -0.96 -11.27
CA PHE A 128 -3.19 -2.12 -11.26
C PHE A 128 -3.58 -3.21 -12.28
N LYS A 129 -4.58 -2.97 -13.12
CA LYS A 129 -5.08 -3.97 -14.10
C LYS A 129 -4.00 -4.48 -15.05
N ARG A 130 -3.06 -3.62 -15.43
CA ARG A 130 -2.01 -3.96 -16.40
C ARG A 130 -0.76 -4.51 -15.74
N THR A 131 -0.86 -4.89 -14.48
CA THR A 131 0.27 -5.44 -13.73
C THR A 131 0.08 -6.94 -13.53
N PRO A 132 1.17 -7.72 -13.48
CA PRO A 132 1.09 -9.18 -13.36
C PRO A 132 0.96 -9.65 -11.91
N ILE A 133 0.13 -8.99 -11.12
CA ILE A 133 -0.06 -9.31 -9.69
C ILE A 133 -1.52 -9.62 -9.38
N GLU A 134 -1.74 -10.36 -8.31
CA GLU A 134 -3.07 -10.60 -7.79
C GLU A 134 -3.51 -9.42 -6.91
N ILE A 135 -4.78 -9.08 -6.97
CA ILE A 135 -5.35 -7.91 -6.30
C ILE A 135 -6.62 -8.30 -5.57
N ILE A 136 -6.75 -7.78 -4.33
CA ILE A 136 -7.97 -7.89 -3.55
C ILE A 136 -8.45 -6.48 -3.21
N ASN A 137 -9.75 -6.24 -3.38
CA ASN A 137 -10.40 -5.00 -2.93
C ASN A 137 -11.20 -5.31 -1.65
N PRO A 138 -10.72 -4.87 -0.47
CA PRO A 138 -11.40 -5.19 0.78
C PRO A 138 -12.66 -4.34 1.03
N TYR A 139 -12.96 -3.38 0.15
CA TYR A 139 -14.14 -2.51 0.27
C TYR A 139 -15.41 -3.16 -0.31
N ILE A 140 -15.27 -4.30 -0.98
CA ILE A 140 -16.41 -4.99 -1.59
C ILE A 140 -16.53 -6.40 -1.02
N ILE A 141 -17.75 -6.92 -1.02
CA ILE A 141 -18.00 -8.31 -0.64
C ILE A 141 -17.63 -9.20 -1.82
N LEU A 142 -16.77 -10.18 -1.56
CA LEU A 142 -16.45 -11.21 -2.53
C LEU A 142 -17.51 -12.29 -2.42
N SER A 143 -18.33 -12.40 -3.45
CA SER A 143 -19.36 -13.46 -3.54
C SER A 143 -18.84 -14.63 -4.36
#